data_80bbaaec2a5b145794988bc4606bdcf9
#
_entry.id   80bbaaec2a5b145794988bc4606bdcf9
#
_cell.length_a   1.000
_cell.length_b   1.000
_cell.length_c   1.000
_cell.angle_alpha   90.00
_cell.angle_beta   90.00
_cell.angle_gamma   90.00
#
_symmetry.space_group_name_H-M   'P 1'
#
loop_
_entity.id
_entity.type
_entity.pdbx_description
1 polymer ?
#
loop_
_entity_poly.entity_id
_entity_poly.type
_entity_poly.pdbx_seq_one_letter_code
_entity_poly.pdbx_strand_id
1 'polypeptide(L)'
;MATLLEKTRKINKLLQKAEVVEYDSISRVLSNVIEANVYIVSKTGKIYGYAFLDDFECDTMIDKIVSQGEFPKHYVNWLLKMDSTSSNIPQKEICAFDDNSECLVEGKITTIVPIYGVGERIGTLVLAKFNEEFTDDDLLLAEYGATVVGMEILRDNSQKIEVEARKKATVQIALATLSYSEIEAAVNILSELNGT
;
A
#
# COMPACT_ATOMS: atom_id res chain seq x y z
N MET A 1 11.79 -13.77 -23.04
CA MET A 1 10.92 -12.75 -22.43
C MET A 1 9.51 -13.33 -22.24
N ALA A 2 8.89 -13.13 -21.09
CA ALA A 2 7.50 -13.52 -20.87
C ALA A 2 6.57 -12.60 -21.68
N THR A 3 5.53 -13.17 -22.31
CA THR A 3 4.54 -12.39 -23.06
C THR A 3 3.70 -11.52 -22.11
N LEU A 4 3.10 -10.44 -22.60
CA LEU A 4 2.17 -9.60 -21.83
C LEU A 4 1.04 -10.45 -21.20
N LEU A 5 0.52 -11.44 -21.93
CA LEU A 5 -0.50 -12.36 -21.43
C LEU A 5 0.00 -13.19 -20.24
N GLU A 6 1.24 -13.68 -20.28
CA GLU A 6 1.84 -14.43 -19.17
C GLU A 6 2.06 -13.55 -17.95
N LYS A 7 2.53 -12.30 -18.15
CA LYS A 7 2.69 -11.30 -17.11
C LYS A 7 1.33 -10.98 -16.45
N THR A 8 0.30 -10.70 -17.24
CA THR A 8 -1.08 -10.45 -16.75
C THR A 8 -1.63 -11.64 -15.95
N ARG A 9 -1.41 -12.88 -16.43
CA ARG A 9 -1.84 -14.09 -15.71
C ARG A 9 -1.17 -14.25 -14.34
N LYS A 10 0.08 -13.81 -14.19
CA LYS A 10 0.76 -13.82 -12.87
C LYS A 10 0.08 -12.88 -11.89
N ILE A 11 -0.32 -11.69 -12.33
CA ILE A 11 -1.06 -10.74 -11.50
C ILE A 11 -2.45 -11.31 -11.15
N ASN A 12 -3.17 -11.88 -12.12
CA ASN A 12 -4.48 -12.49 -11.89
C ASN A 12 -4.49 -13.61 -10.83
N LYS A 13 -3.41 -14.36 -10.72
CA LYS A 13 -3.29 -15.41 -9.70
C LYS A 13 -3.36 -14.88 -8.27
N LEU A 14 -3.05 -13.60 -8.04
CA LEU A 14 -3.21 -12.97 -6.73
C LEU A 14 -4.68 -12.96 -6.29
N LEU A 15 -5.60 -12.63 -7.21
CA LEU A 15 -7.03 -12.58 -6.94
C LEU A 15 -7.69 -13.96 -6.73
N GLN A 16 -7.01 -15.03 -7.10
CA GLN A 16 -7.54 -16.40 -6.96
C GLN A 16 -7.34 -16.98 -5.56
N LYS A 17 -6.59 -16.29 -4.70
CA LYS A 17 -6.38 -16.74 -3.31
C LYS A 17 -7.63 -16.48 -2.47
N ALA A 18 -8.01 -17.46 -1.63
CA ALA A 18 -9.16 -17.34 -0.75
C ALA A 18 -8.93 -16.36 0.42
N GLU A 19 -7.68 -16.21 0.85
CA GLU A 19 -7.26 -15.30 1.93
C GLU A 19 -6.77 -13.97 1.36
N VAL A 20 -6.78 -12.91 2.18
CA VAL A 20 -6.18 -11.62 1.83
C VAL A 20 -4.70 -11.83 1.52
N VAL A 21 -4.27 -11.30 0.39
CA VAL A 21 -2.88 -11.43 -0.04
C VAL A 21 -2.05 -10.36 0.66
N GLU A 22 -0.91 -10.77 1.22
CA GLU A 22 0.05 -9.80 1.79
C GLU A 22 0.53 -8.83 0.70
N TYR A 23 0.52 -7.55 1.02
CA TYR A 23 0.89 -6.48 0.08
C TYR A 23 2.33 -6.61 -0.44
N ASP A 24 3.26 -7.12 0.38
CA ASP A 24 4.63 -7.40 -0.06
C ASP A 24 4.67 -8.50 -1.14
N SER A 25 3.78 -9.50 -1.04
CA SER A 25 3.65 -10.53 -2.08
C SER A 25 3.11 -9.95 -3.38
N ILE A 26 2.16 -9.01 -3.31
CA ILE A 26 1.65 -8.28 -4.48
C ILE A 26 2.76 -7.42 -5.09
N SER A 27 3.48 -6.66 -4.25
CA SER A 27 4.59 -5.80 -4.68
C SER A 27 5.68 -6.59 -5.41
N ARG A 28 6.04 -7.78 -4.89
CA ARG A 28 7.02 -8.67 -5.54
C ARG A 28 6.55 -9.18 -6.89
N VAL A 29 5.27 -9.56 -7.03
CA VAL A 29 4.74 -10.00 -8.33
C VAL A 29 4.77 -8.85 -9.33
N LEU A 30 4.34 -7.64 -8.93
CA LEU A 30 4.37 -6.45 -9.78
C LEU A 30 5.81 -6.08 -10.17
N SER A 31 6.74 -6.08 -9.20
CA SER A 31 8.17 -5.81 -9.45
C SER A 31 8.74 -6.77 -10.49
N ASN A 32 8.47 -8.07 -10.34
CA ASN A 32 8.96 -9.10 -11.26
C ASN A 32 8.36 -9.04 -12.67
N VAL A 33 7.12 -8.57 -12.85
CA VAL A 33 6.49 -8.52 -14.18
C VAL A 33 6.76 -7.20 -14.90
N ILE A 34 6.98 -6.10 -14.17
CA ILE A 34 7.23 -4.76 -14.71
C ILE A 34 8.73 -4.47 -14.78
N GLU A 35 9.54 -5.21 -14.00
CA GLU A 35 10.97 -5.00 -13.83
C GLU A 35 11.27 -3.60 -13.26
N ALA A 36 10.61 -3.27 -12.14
CA ALA A 36 10.67 -1.98 -11.47
C ALA A 36 10.64 -2.14 -9.95
N ASN A 37 11.19 -1.18 -9.22
CA ASN A 37 10.88 -1.02 -7.80
C ASN A 37 9.42 -0.63 -7.64
N VAL A 38 8.73 -1.24 -6.67
CA VAL A 38 7.30 -1.07 -6.46
C VAL A 38 7.03 -0.66 -5.01
N TYR A 39 6.15 0.33 -4.84
CA TYR A 39 5.64 0.73 -3.52
C TYR A 39 4.13 0.88 -3.59
N ILE A 40 3.43 0.26 -2.67
CA ILE A 40 1.98 0.41 -2.46
C ILE A 40 1.79 1.30 -1.25
N VAL A 41 1.24 2.49 -1.46
CA VAL A 41 1.15 3.53 -0.42
C VAL A 41 -0.29 3.97 -0.23
N SER A 42 -0.73 4.13 1.02
CA SER A 42 -2.04 4.66 1.36
C SER A 42 -2.15 6.15 1.01
N LYS A 43 -3.38 6.68 1.02
CA LYS A 43 -3.61 8.14 0.89
C LYS A 43 -3.00 8.99 2.02
N THR A 44 -2.62 8.38 3.14
CA THR A 44 -1.96 9.06 4.27
C THR A 44 -0.45 8.95 4.26
N GLY A 45 0.13 8.14 3.36
CA GLY A 45 1.57 7.91 3.25
C GLY A 45 2.06 6.59 3.82
N LYS A 46 1.20 5.85 4.54
CA LYS A 46 1.59 4.55 5.08
C LYS A 46 1.91 3.58 3.94
N ILE A 47 3.06 2.93 4.03
CA ILE A 47 3.48 1.89 3.10
C ILE A 47 2.75 0.60 3.47
N TYR A 48 1.96 0.07 2.55
CA TYR A 48 1.31 -1.23 2.70
C TYR A 48 2.23 -2.38 2.32
N GLY A 49 3.04 -2.19 1.26
CA GLY A 49 4.01 -3.16 0.80
C GLY A 49 4.96 -2.56 -0.22
N TYR A 50 6.09 -3.20 -0.39
CA TYR A 50 7.12 -2.77 -1.34
C TYR A 50 7.91 -3.97 -1.89
N ALA A 51 8.59 -3.76 -3.01
CA ALA A 51 9.58 -4.67 -3.55
C ALA A 51 10.65 -3.90 -4.31
N PHE A 52 11.90 -4.29 -4.14
CA PHE A 52 13.05 -3.74 -4.83
C PHE A 52 13.58 -4.72 -5.87
N LEU A 53 14.20 -4.19 -6.90
CA LEU A 53 15.09 -4.94 -7.78
C LEU A 53 16.37 -5.31 -6.99
N ASP A 54 17.00 -6.43 -7.34
CA ASP A 54 18.14 -6.99 -6.60
C ASP A 54 19.33 -6.02 -6.49
N ASP A 55 19.54 -5.16 -7.49
CA ASP A 55 20.65 -4.19 -7.54
C ASP A 55 20.28 -2.81 -6.97
N PHE A 56 19.15 -2.67 -6.29
CA PHE A 56 18.73 -1.38 -5.75
C PHE A 56 19.41 -1.08 -4.41
N GLU A 57 20.25 -0.04 -4.41
CA GLU A 57 20.94 0.48 -3.22
C GLU A 57 20.55 1.96 -2.99
N CYS A 58 19.77 2.25 -1.96
CA CYS A 58 19.44 3.60 -1.54
C CYS A 58 19.18 3.62 -0.02
N ASP A 59 20.18 4.04 0.73
CA ASP A 59 20.10 4.11 2.21
C ASP A 59 18.95 5.00 2.69
N THR A 60 18.71 6.13 2.04
CA THR A 60 17.58 7.01 2.38
C THR A 60 16.24 6.30 2.26
N MET A 61 16.06 5.49 1.21
CA MET A 61 14.83 4.73 1.03
C MET A 61 14.72 3.60 2.05
N ILE A 62 15.79 2.83 2.25
CA ILE A 62 15.79 1.64 3.12
C ILE A 62 15.72 2.07 4.58
N ASP A 63 16.63 2.93 5.03
CA ASP A 63 16.80 3.25 6.45
C ASP A 63 15.81 4.29 6.96
N LYS A 64 15.43 5.27 6.13
CA LYS A 64 14.55 6.36 6.57
C LYS A 64 13.09 6.13 6.20
N ILE A 65 12.79 5.62 5.01
CA ILE A 65 11.42 5.54 4.50
C ILE A 65 10.80 4.18 4.82
N VAL A 66 11.43 3.09 4.41
CA VAL A 66 10.90 1.74 4.62
C VAL A 66 10.90 1.37 6.11
N SER A 67 11.96 1.70 6.85
CA SER A 67 12.04 1.44 8.30
C SER A 67 10.97 2.19 9.10
N GLN A 68 10.58 3.40 8.67
CA GLN A 68 9.49 4.16 9.28
C GLN A 68 8.11 3.69 8.80
N GLY A 69 8.04 2.96 7.70
CA GLY A 69 6.79 2.46 7.10
C GLY A 69 5.90 3.56 6.51
N GLU A 70 6.44 4.76 6.29
CA GLU A 70 5.66 5.93 5.87
C GLU A 70 6.46 6.85 4.96
N PHE A 71 5.81 7.37 3.92
CA PHE A 71 6.34 8.41 3.05
C PHE A 71 6.21 9.79 3.70
N PRO A 72 7.16 10.72 3.47
CA PRO A 72 7.07 12.09 3.96
C PRO A 72 5.82 12.81 3.45
N LYS A 73 5.20 13.63 4.29
CA LYS A 73 3.93 14.33 3.97
C LYS A 73 4.02 15.19 2.71
N HIS A 74 5.14 15.88 2.48
CA HIS A 74 5.33 16.69 1.27
C HIS A 74 5.26 15.83 0.00
N TYR A 75 5.89 14.65 0.03
CA TYR A 75 5.87 13.71 -1.10
C TYR A 75 4.47 13.11 -1.32
N VAL A 76 3.78 12.73 -0.24
CA VAL A 76 2.38 12.26 -0.31
C VAL A 76 1.47 13.31 -0.93
N ASN A 77 1.58 14.56 -0.49
CA ASN A 77 0.81 15.67 -1.05
C ASN A 77 1.09 15.88 -2.55
N TRP A 78 2.31 15.65 -2.98
CA TRP A 78 2.66 15.71 -4.40
C TRP A 78 2.06 14.54 -5.17
N LEU A 79 2.12 13.30 -4.66
CA LEU A 79 1.47 12.12 -5.24
C LEU A 79 -0.04 12.34 -5.42
N LEU A 80 -0.69 12.93 -4.43
CA LEU A 80 -2.15 13.14 -4.42
C LEU A 80 -2.64 14.19 -5.44
N LYS A 81 -1.76 15.00 -6.03
CA LYS A 81 -2.12 15.93 -7.12
C LYS A 81 -2.34 15.23 -8.46
N MET A 82 -1.96 13.97 -8.58
CA MET A 82 -2.07 13.22 -9.82
C MET A 82 -3.34 12.37 -9.79
N ASP A 83 -4.36 12.77 -10.52
CA ASP A 83 -5.65 12.08 -10.57
C ASP A 83 -5.69 10.92 -11.60
N SER A 84 -4.69 10.86 -12.47
CA SER A 84 -4.51 9.81 -13.47
C SER A 84 -3.06 9.31 -13.46
N THR A 85 -2.79 8.23 -14.17
CA THR A 85 -1.45 7.70 -14.36
C THR A 85 -0.53 8.78 -14.92
N SER A 86 0.57 9.02 -14.22
CA SER A 86 1.64 9.93 -14.63
C SER A 86 2.91 9.12 -14.80
N SER A 87 3.27 8.89 -16.06
CA SER A 87 4.39 8.01 -16.45
C SER A 87 5.66 8.78 -16.78
N ASN A 88 6.76 8.08 -16.66
CA ASN A 88 8.09 8.52 -17.12
C ASN A 88 8.51 9.89 -16.57
N ILE A 89 8.25 10.11 -15.28
CA ILE A 89 8.65 11.32 -14.57
C ILE A 89 10.14 11.20 -14.26
N PRO A 90 10.97 12.09 -14.83
CA PRO A 90 12.41 12.04 -14.61
C PRO A 90 12.75 12.47 -13.18
N GLN A 91 13.86 11.96 -12.69
CA GLN A 91 14.42 12.36 -11.42
C GLN A 91 14.79 13.83 -11.40
N LYS A 92 14.59 14.48 -10.25
CA LYS A 92 15.18 15.78 -9.93
C LYS A 92 16.51 15.60 -9.23
N GLU A 93 17.37 16.62 -9.25
CA GLU A 93 18.67 16.63 -8.55
C GLU A 93 18.52 16.44 -7.03
N ILE A 94 17.44 16.99 -6.47
CA ILE A 94 17.13 16.88 -5.04
C ILE A 94 16.38 15.57 -4.76
N CYS A 95 16.72 14.92 -3.66
CA CYS A 95 16.04 13.70 -3.23
C CYS A 95 14.55 13.96 -2.96
N ALA A 96 13.67 13.14 -3.52
CA ALA A 96 12.22 13.28 -3.33
C ALA A 96 11.76 13.07 -1.88
N PHE A 97 12.59 12.47 -1.03
CA PHE A 97 12.29 12.12 0.35
C PHE A 97 13.05 12.95 1.38
N ASP A 98 14.06 13.70 0.94
CA ASP A 98 14.89 14.54 1.82
C ASP A 98 15.31 15.80 1.04
N ASP A 99 14.62 16.91 1.29
CA ASP A 99 14.85 18.19 0.59
C ASP A 99 16.28 18.77 0.82
N ASN A 100 17.03 18.22 1.77
CA ASN A 100 18.38 18.67 2.08
C ASN A 100 19.48 17.78 1.49
N SER A 101 19.12 16.75 0.76
CA SER A 101 20.06 15.78 0.19
C SER A 101 19.94 15.71 -1.34
N GLU A 102 21.06 15.56 -2.01
CA GLU A 102 21.09 15.17 -3.43
C GLU A 102 20.64 13.70 -3.58
N CYS A 103 19.99 13.39 -4.68
CA CYS A 103 19.62 12.01 -4.96
C CYS A 103 20.83 11.27 -5.54
N LEU A 104 21.35 10.30 -4.80
CA LEU A 104 22.52 9.50 -5.18
C LEU A 104 22.19 8.44 -6.25
N VAL A 105 20.91 8.18 -6.49
CA VAL A 105 20.48 7.16 -7.47
C VAL A 105 20.26 7.83 -8.81
N GLU A 106 21.19 7.65 -9.73
CA GLU A 106 21.12 8.22 -11.07
C GLU A 106 20.10 7.50 -11.98
N GLY A 107 19.58 8.22 -12.96
CA GLY A 107 18.73 7.66 -14.02
C GLY A 107 17.37 7.14 -13.54
N LYS A 108 16.92 7.52 -12.34
CA LYS A 108 15.62 7.10 -11.82
C LYS A 108 14.47 7.75 -12.61
N ILE A 109 13.58 6.91 -13.12
CA ILE A 109 12.36 7.29 -13.82
C ILE A 109 11.19 6.74 -13.00
N THR A 110 10.25 7.61 -12.63
CA THR A 110 9.14 7.27 -11.75
C THR A 110 7.82 7.26 -12.52
N THR A 111 7.00 6.26 -12.28
CA THR A 111 5.62 6.20 -12.73
C THR A 111 4.69 6.12 -11.51
N ILE A 112 3.63 6.91 -11.54
CA ILE A 112 2.66 7.03 -10.44
C ILE A 112 1.30 6.62 -10.98
N VAL A 113 0.69 5.63 -10.33
CA VAL A 113 -0.64 5.14 -10.67
C VAL A 113 -1.56 5.30 -9.47
N PRO A 114 -2.60 6.15 -9.54
CA PRO A 114 -3.59 6.25 -8.49
C PRO A 114 -4.35 4.93 -8.30
N ILE A 115 -4.56 4.53 -7.05
CA ILE A 115 -5.36 3.36 -6.70
C ILE A 115 -6.74 3.83 -6.27
N TYR A 116 -7.76 3.43 -7.01
CA TYR A 116 -9.16 3.74 -6.71
C TYR A 116 -9.90 2.52 -6.18
N GLY A 117 -10.83 2.77 -5.25
CA GLY A 117 -11.79 1.78 -4.75
C GLY A 117 -13.13 2.44 -4.50
N VAL A 118 -14.20 1.90 -5.10
CA VAL A 118 -15.59 2.41 -4.96
C VAL A 118 -15.71 3.92 -5.29
N GLY A 119 -14.99 4.38 -6.32
CA GLY A 119 -15.01 5.77 -6.77
C GLY A 119 -14.13 6.74 -5.97
N GLU A 120 -13.51 6.29 -4.89
CA GLU A 120 -12.59 7.09 -4.09
C GLU A 120 -11.13 6.66 -4.30
N ARG A 121 -10.22 7.61 -4.24
CA ARG A 121 -8.79 7.30 -4.18
C ARG A 121 -8.44 6.73 -2.81
N ILE A 122 -7.92 5.51 -2.77
CA ILE A 122 -7.56 4.80 -1.54
C ILE A 122 -6.06 4.64 -1.35
N GLY A 123 -5.28 4.86 -2.41
CA GLY A 123 -3.83 4.74 -2.36
C GLY A 123 -3.15 5.20 -3.63
N THR A 124 -1.88 4.86 -3.72
CA THR A 124 -1.03 5.12 -4.88
C THR A 124 -0.05 3.96 -5.07
N LEU A 125 0.07 3.48 -6.29
CA LEU A 125 1.14 2.61 -6.71
C LEU A 125 2.24 3.49 -7.29
N VAL A 126 3.44 3.43 -6.69
CA VAL A 126 4.63 4.14 -7.14
C VAL A 126 5.61 3.14 -7.69
N LEU A 127 6.08 3.37 -8.90
CA LEU A 127 7.01 2.50 -9.62
C LEU A 127 8.26 3.30 -9.97
N ALA A 128 9.43 2.67 -9.89
CA ALA A 128 10.68 3.29 -10.30
C ALA A 128 11.53 2.31 -11.11
N LYS A 129 11.93 2.74 -12.30
CA LYS A 129 12.97 2.10 -13.12
C LYS A 129 14.25 2.95 -13.13
N PHE A 130 15.34 2.37 -13.59
CA PHE A 130 16.63 3.02 -13.65
C PHE A 130 17.16 2.90 -15.07
N ASN A 131 17.49 4.05 -15.67
CA ASN A 131 18.02 4.18 -17.04
C ASN A 131 17.09 3.64 -18.16
N GLU A 132 15.84 3.34 -17.86
CA GLU A 132 14.83 2.87 -18.81
C GLU A 132 13.48 3.53 -18.57
N GLU A 133 12.79 3.87 -19.65
CA GLU A 133 11.40 4.34 -19.58
C GLU A 133 10.42 3.16 -19.45
N PHE A 134 9.26 3.45 -18.87
CA PHE A 134 8.13 2.51 -18.85
C PHE A 134 7.50 2.47 -20.25
N THR A 135 7.37 1.28 -20.80
CA THR A 135 6.65 1.02 -22.04
C THR A 135 5.15 1.00 -21.84
N ASP A 136 4.37 1.04 -22.93
CA ASP A 136 2.91 0.91 -22.86
C ASP A 136 2.47 -0.40 -22.20
N ASP A 137 3.19 -1.50 -22.43
CA ASP A 137 2.94 -2.79 -21.77
C ASP A 137 3.18 -2.69 -20.24
N ASP A 138 4.23 -1.99 -19.81
CA ASP A 138 4.51 -1.78 -18.39
C ASP A 138 3.42 -0.91 -17.74
N LEU A 139 2.95 0.13 -18.44
CA LEU A 139 1.88 0.99 -17.96
C LEU A 139 0.56 0.23 -17.82
N LEU A 140 0.23 -0.60 -18.81
CA LEU A 140 -0.95 -1.47 -18.75
C LEU A 140 -0.87 -2.43 -17.56
N LEU A 141 0.28 -3.06 -17.33
CA LEU A 141 0.49 -3.94 -16.17
C LEU A 141 0.43 -3.18 -14.85
N ALA A 142 0.93 -1.94 -14.79
CA ALA A 142 0.88 -1.09 -13.60
C ALA A 142 -0.55 -0.67 -13.26
N GLU A 143 -1.33 -0.22 -14.23
CA GLU A 143 -2.75 0.16 -14.04
C GLU A 143 -3.62 -1.04 -13.66
N TYR A 144 -3.37 -2.17 -14.31
CA TYR A 144 -4.03 -3.43 -13.94
C TYR A 144 -3.63 -3.86 -12.52
N GLY A 145 -2.35 -3.76 -12.18
CA GLY A 145 -1.84 -4.01 -10.82
C GLY A 145 -2.48 -3.09 -9.78
N ALA A 146 -2.61 -1.79 -10.08
CA ALA A 146 -3.29 -0.84 -9.21
C ALA A 146 -4.76 -1.22 -8.95
N THR A 147 -5.45 -1.71 -9.97
CA THR A 147 -6.83 -2.23 -9.83
C THR A 147 -6.87 -3.44 -8.89
N VAL A 148 -5.96 -4.39 -9.05
CA VAL A 148 -5.85 -5.58 -8.18
C VAL A 148 -5.55 -5.17 -6.74
N VAL A 149 -4.60 -4.25 -6.53
CA VAL A 149 -4.29 -3.70 -5.21
C VAL A 149 -5.51 -3.02 -4.60
N GLY A 150 -6.25 -2.24 -5.37
CA GLY A 150 -7.48 -1.59 -4.92
C GLY A 150 -8.51 -2.59 -4.41
N MET A 151 -8.72 -3.69 -5.13
CA MET A 151 -9.61 -4.78 -4.72
C MET A 151 -9.16 -5.44 -3.41
N GLU A 152 -7.85 -5.67 -3.24
CA GLU A 152 -7.32 -6.26 -2.00
C GLU A 152 -7.42 -5.30 -0.80
N ILE A 153 -7.20 -4.00 -0.99
CA ILE A 153 -7.41 -2.99 0.07
C ILE A 153 -8.88 -2.97 0.52
N LEU A 154 -9.83 -3.00 -0.42
CA LEU A 154 -11.25 -3.04 -0.10
C LEU A 154 -11.64 -4.32 0.62
N ARG A 155 -11.09 -5.45 0.21
CA ARG A 155 -11.32 -6.75 0.83
C ARG A 155 -10.78 -6.79 2.27
N ASP A 156 -9.55 -6.33 2.50
CA ASP A 156 -8.94 -6.22 3.82
C ASP A 156 -9.77 -5.32 4.75
N ASN A 157 -10.20 -4.16 4.26
CA ASN A 157 -11.07 -3.25 5.01
C ASN A 157 -12.41 -3.90 5.36
N SER A 158 -13.04 -4.61 4.42
CA SER A 158 -14.32 -5.30 4.67
C SER A 158 -14.18 -6.39 5.73
N GLN A 159 -13.10 -7.15 5.70
CA GLN A 159 -12.82 -8.18 6.71
C GLN A 159 -12.58 -7.57 8.10
N LYS A 160 -11.87 -6.45 8.19
CA LYS A 160 -11.65 -5.73 9.46
C LYS A 160 -12.98 -5.25 10.05
N ILE A 161 -13.84 -4.64 9.23
CA ILE A 161 -15.17 -4.19 9.64
C ILE A 161 -16.01 -5.37 10.15
N GLU A 162 -15.99 -6.51 9.44
CA GLU A 162 -16.74 -7.70 9.84
C GLU A 162 -16.25 -8.26 11.18
N VAL A 163 -14.93 -8.35 11.38
CA VAL A 163 -14.34 -8.81 12.64
C VAL A 163 -14.72 -7.89 13.80
N GLU A 164 -14.65 -6.56 13.59
CA GLU A 164 -15.05 -5.59 14.61
C GLU A 164 -16.54 -5.67 14.92
N ALA A 165 -17.40 -5.83 13.92
CA ALA A 165 -18.84 -5.99 14.10
C ALA A 165 -19.15 -7.27 14.90
N ARG A 166 -18.48 -8.38 14.59
CA ARG A 166 -18.63 -9.65 15.35
C ARG A 166 -18.19 -9.48 16.81
N LYS A 167 -17.02 -8.84 17.06
CA LYS A 167 -16.57 -8.55 18.43
C LYS A 167 -17.58 -7.72 19.20
N LYS A 168 -18.11 -6.67 18.57
CA LYS A 168 -19.11 -5.78 19.16
C LYS A 168 -20.41 -6.52 19.50
N ALA A 169 -20.91 -7.35 18.59
CA ALA A 169 -22.09 -8.17 18.80
C ALA A 169 -21.88 -9.18 19.97
N THR A 170 -20.72 -9.83 20.04
CA THR A 170 -20.38 -10.75 21.13
C THR A 170 -20.39 -10.04 22.49
N VAL A 171 -19.78 -8.86 22.58
CA VAL A 171 -19.80 -8.04 23.81
C VAL A 171 -21.21 -7.61 24.19
N GLN A 172 -22.03 -7.18 23.22
CA GLN A 172 -23.42 -6.81 23.47
C GLN A 172 -24.25 -7.98 24.00
N ILE A 173 -24.10 -9.17 23.43
CA ILE A 173 -24.78 -10.38 23.91
C ILE A 173 -24.33 -10.71 25.34
N ALA A 174 -23.02 -10.67 25.61
CA ALA A 174 -22.49 -10.92 26.95
C ALA A 174 -23.07 -9.94 27.99
N LEU A 175 -23.08 -8.64 27.67
CA LEU A 175 -23.62 -7.61 28.54
C LEU A 175 -25.13 -7.77 28.76
N ALA A 176 -25.90 -8.20 27.75
CA ALA A 176 -27.35 -8.42 27.84
C ALA A 176 -27.72 -9.60 28.74
N THR A 177 -26.79 -10.49 29.04
CA THR A 177 -26.98 -11.64 29.93
C THR A 177 -26.61 -11.35 31.39
N LEU A 178 -25.96 -10.22 31.68
CA LEU A 178 -25.56 -9.82 33.02
C LEU A 178 -26.72 -9.18 33.79
N SER A 179 -26.80 -9.47 35.09
CA SER A 179 -27.65 -8.76 36.03
C SER A 179 -27.14 -7.32 36.27
N TYR A 180 -27.97 -6.47 36.81
CA TYR A 180 -27.62 -5.07 37.09
C TYR A 180 -26.34 -4.95 37.95
N SER A 181 -26.22 -5.78 39.00
CA SER A 181 -25.05 -5.78 39.89
C SER A 181 -23.75 -6.26 39.19
N GLU A 182 -23.87 -7.19 38.24
CA GLU A 182 -22.74 -7.67 37.46
C GLU A 182 -22.27 -6.62 36.43
N ILE A 183 -23.22 -5.87 35.84
CA ILE A 183 -22.90 -4.74 34.97
C ILE A 183 -22.17 -3.64 35.75
N GLU A 184 -22.65 -3.29 36.94
CA GLU A 184 -22.01 -2.28 37.80
C GLU A 184 -20.58 -2.69 38.19
N ALA A 185 -20.38 -3.96 38.56
CA ALA A 185 -19.06 -4.50 38.86
C ALA A 185 -18.13 -4.46 37.63
N ALA A 186 -18.61 -4.84 36.44
CA ALA A 186 -17.84 -4.80 35.20
C ALA A 186 -17.44 -3.37 34.81
N VAL A 187 -18.34 -2.41 34.97
CA VAL A 187 -18.05 -0.98 34.71
C VAL A 187 -16.97 -0.46 35.66
N ASN A 188 -17.04 -0.79 36.95
CA ASN A 188 -16.03 -0.38 37.92
C ASN A 188 -14.66 -0.97 37.60
N ILE A 189 -14.58 -2.25 37.27
CA ILE A 189 -13.31 -2.92 36.84
C ILE A 189 -12.73 -2.25 35.60
N LEU A 190 -13.54 -2.00 34.58
CA LEU A 190 -13.08 -1.38 33.33
C LEU A 190 -12.64 0.07 33.52
N SER A 191 -13.30 0.83 34.43
CA SER A 191 -12.89 2.20 34.72
C SER A 191 -11.55 2.28 35.46
N GLU A 192 -11.25 1.33 36.34
CA GLU A 192 -9.95 1.24 37.00
C GLU A 192 -8.82 0.82 36.05
N LEU A 193 -9.10 -0.11 35.12
CA LEU A 193 -8.11 -0.53 34.09
C LEU A 193 -7.78 0.57 33.08
N ASN A 194 -8.72 1.47 32.77
CA ASN A 194 -8.49 2.58 31.85
C ASN A 194 -7.91 3.82 32.54
N GLY A 195 -7.79 3.83 33.84
CA GLY A 195 -7.21 4.92 34.66
C GLY A 195 -5.73 4.73 35.01
N THR A 196 -5.11 3.67 34.52
CA THR A 196 -3.64 3.41 34.58
C THR A 196 -3.05 3.48 33.19
#